data_bddb39e30dad63c0011a7eedaef57ebb
#
_entry.id   bddb39e30dad63c0011a7eedaef57ebb
#
_cell.length_a   1.000
_cell.length_b   1.000
_cell.length_c   1.000
_cell.angle_alpha   90.00
_cell.angle_beta   90.00
_cell.angle_gamma   90.00
#
_symmetry.space_group_name_H-M   'P 1'
#
loop_
_entity.id
_entity.type
_entity.pdbx_description
1 polymer ?
#
loop_
_entity_poly.entity_id
_entity_poly.type
_entity_poly.pdbx_seq_one_letter_code
_entity_poly.pdbx_strand_id
1 'polypeptide(L)'
;MTSPFRIVIVPGWRNSGPGHWQSLWAEQLEGAVRVQQQDWLVPHRDAWVEELERVLLADERPAVIVAHSLGCITTAHLGEAAAARVHGALLVAPADPERRAQLADFAPVPYAPLPYRSVLVASSNDPFCPIRRAGAYARAWGSELVRLQNAGHINIESG
;
A
#
# COMPACT_ATOMS: atom_id res chain seq x y z
N MET A 1 15.04 -12.40 20.24
CA MET A 1 14.40 -11.11 20.58
C MET A 1 13.40 -10.71 19.54
N THR A 2 12.19 -10.39 19.97
CA THR A 2 11.18 -9.83 19.06
C THR A 2 11.49 -8.37 18.77
N SER A 3 11.36 -7.97 17.51
CA SER A 3 11.50 -6.56 17.12
C SER A 3 10.43 -5.71 17.82
N PRO A 4 10.75 -4.46 18.23
CA PRO A 4 9.73 -3.54 18.74
C PRO A 4 8.71 -3.13 17.68
N PHE A 5 9.03 -3.33 16.41
CA PHE A 5 8.15 -3.07 15.28
C PHE A 5 7.84 -4.35 14.54
N ARG A 6 6.73 -4.36 13.85
CA ARG A 6 6.38 -5.42 12.90
C ARG A 6 6.23 -4.84 11.51
N ILE A 7 6.47 -5.66 10.50
CA ILE A 7 6.32 -5.27 9.11
C ILE A 7 5.07 -5.91 8.56
N VAL A 8 4.20 -5.10 7.96
CA VAL A 8 2.93 -5.54 7.36
C VAL A 8 2.98 -5.24 5.88
N ILE A 9 2.98 -6.30 5.07
CA ILE A 9 3.05 -6.21 3.62
C ILE A 9 1.63 -6.22 3.07
N VAL A 10 1.31 -5.18 2.26
CA VAL A 10 -0.03 -4.98 1.72
C VAL A 10 0.04 -5.01 0.19
N PRO A 11 -0.25 -6.17 -0.43
CA PRO A 11 -0.25 -6.28 -1.88
C PRO A 11 -1.43 -5.58 -2.52
N GLY A 12 -1.34 -5.39 -3.83
CA GLY A 12 -2.41 -4.78 -4.59
C GLY A 12 -3.26 -5.80 -5.36
N TRP A 13 -3.99 -5.30 -6.36
CA TRP A 13 -4.85 -6.08 -7.21
C TRP A 13 -4.08 -7.25 -7.84
N ARG A 14 -4.68 -8.42 -7.83
CA ARG A 14 -4.11 -9.68 -8.32
C ARG A 14 -2.96 -10.22 -7.48
N ASN A 15 -2.75 -9.64 -6.28
CA ASN A 15 -1.67 -10.06 -5.39
C ASN A 15 -0.27 -9.80 -5.97
N SER A 16 0.73 -10.04 -5.17
CA SER A 16 2.14 -9.99 -5.61
C SER A 16 2.65 -11.41 -5.77
N GLY A 17 3.02 -11.76 -7.00
CA GLY A 17 3.51 -13.10 -7.33
C GLY A 17 4.88 -13.40 -6.73
N PRO A 18 5.38 -14.65 -6.88
CA PRO A 18 6.62 -15.08 -6.21
C PRO A 18 7.86 -14.27 -6.56
N GLY A 19 7.96 -13.71 -7.74
CA GLY A 19 9.10 -12.88 -8.16
C GLY A 19 8.94 -11.39 -7.84
N HIS A 20 7.81 -10.99 -7.29
CA HIS A 20 7.56 -9.59 -6.95
C HIS A 20 8.41 -9.20 -5.73
N TRP A 21 8.88 -7.94 -5.71
CA TRP A 21 9.72 -7.46 -4.62
C TRP A 21 9.06 -7.62 -3.24
N GLN A 22 7.74 -7.43 -3.14
CA GLN A 22 7.02 -7.64 -1.88
C GLN A 22 7.11 -9.09 -1.39
N SER A 23 7.02 -10.04 -2.32
CA SER A 23 7.14 -11.46 -1.97
C SER A 23 8.56 -11.81 -1.53
N LEU A 24 9.56 -11.23 -2.19
CA LEU A 24 10.96 -11.41 -1.79
C LEU A 24 11.23 -10.79 -0.41
N TRP A 25 10.68 -9.62 -0.15
CA TRP A 25 10.81 -8.98 1.16
C TRP A 25 10.10 -9.78 2.26
N ALA A 26 8.94 -10.36 1.94
CA ALA A 26 8.22 -11.20 2.91
C ALA A 26 9.06 -12.40 3.36
N GLU A 27 9.85 -12.96 2.46
CA GLU A 27 10.75 -14.06 2.78
C GLU A 27 11.99 -13.60 3.55
N GLN A 28 12.53 -12.43 3.23
CA GLN A 28 13.78 -11.92 3.78
C GLN A 28 13.62 -11.21 5.12
N LEU A 29 12.48 -10.57 5.34
CA LEU A 29 12.22 -9.81 6.56
C LEU A 29 11.58 -10.71 7.60
N GLU A 30 12.35 -11.04 8.63
CA GLU A 30 11.90 -11.93 9.69
C GLU A 30 10.65 -11.38 10.39
N GLY A 31 9.63 -12.22 10.51
CA GLY A 31 8.40 -11.85 11.19
C GLY A 31 7.47 -10.94 10.38
N ALA A 32 7.77 -10.70 9.11
CA ALA A 32 6.88 -9.92 8.24
C ALA A 32 5.54 -10.64 8.05
N VAL A 33 4.45 -9.89 8.21
CA VAL A 33 3.09 -10.40 8.02
C VAL A 33 2.59 -9.89 6.68
N ARG A 34 2.06 -10.78 5.87
CA ARG A 34 1.47 -10.43 4.59
C ARG A 34 -0.06 -10.48 4.70
N VAL A 35 -0.71 -9.38 4.36
CA VAL A 35 -2.16 -9.31 4.36
C VAL A 35 -2.72 -10.21 3.26
N GLN A 36 -3.69 -11.04 3.60
CA GLN A 36 -4.38 -11.93 2.67
C GLN A 36 -5.79 -11.40 2.41
N GLN A 37 -6.18 -11.37 1.14
CA GLN A 37 -7.52 -10.98 0.75
C GLN A 37 -8.33 -12.23 0.36
N GLN A 38 -9.63 -12.20 0.58
CA GLN A 38 -10.52 -13.31 0.18
C GLN A 38 -10.67 -13.38 -1.33
N ASP A 39 -10.68 -12.23 -1.99
CA ASP A 39 -10.77 -12.15 -3.44
C ASP A 39 -9.76 -11.13 -3.97
N TRP A 40 -8.73 -11.65 -4.66
CA TRP A 40 -7.69 -10.82 -5.26
C TRP A 40 -8.09 -10.25 -6.62
N LEU A 41 -9.08 -10.84 -7.28
CA LEU A 41 -9.44 -10.50 -8.67
C LEU A 41 -10.56 -9.47 -8.73
N VAL A 42 -11.51 -9.52 -7.79
CA VAL A 42 -12.61 -8.57 -7.71
C VAL A 42 -12.51 -7.87 -6.34
N PRO A 43 -11.68 -6.81 -6.25
CA PRO A 43 -11.43 -6.17 -4.97
C PRO A 43 -12.62 -5.31 -4.54
N HIS A 44 -12.99 -5.42 -3.26
CA HIS A 44 -13.98 -4.56 -2.63
C HIS A 44 -13.31 -3.77 -1.52
N ARG A 45 -13.50 -2.46 -1.53
CA ARG A 45 -12.85 -1.56 -0.56
C ARG A 45 -13.05 -2.00 0.88
N ASP A 46 -14.29 -2.20 1.29
CA ASP A 46 -14.58 -2.52 2.69
C ASP A 46 -13.95 -3.83 3.13
N ALA A 47 -14.01 -4.86 2.27
CA ALA A 47 -13.40 -6.15 2.57
C ALA A 47 -11.86 -6.05 2.67
N TRP A 48 -11.24 -5.31 1.77
CA TRP A 48 -9.79 -5.14 1.75
C TRP A 48 -9.30 -4.32 2.95
N VAL A 49 -10.01 -3.25 3.27
CA VAL A 49 -9.68 -2.42 4.44
C VAL A 49 -9.85 -3.25 5.71
N GLU A 50 -10.94 -4.01 5.82
CA GLU A 50 -11.18 -4.85 7.00
C GLU A 50 -10.08 -5.87 7.24
N GLU A 51 -9.58 -6.52 6.18
CA GLU A 51 -8.46 -7.47 6.32
C GLU A 51 -7.18 -6.79 6.82
N LEU A 52 -6.86 -5.63 6.30
CA LEU A 52 -5.71 -4.87 6.78
C LEU A 52 -5.91 -4.43 8.24
N GLU A 53 -7.10 -3.94 8.58
CA GLU A 53 -7.41 -3.53 9.95
C GLU A 53 -7.32 -4.69 10.93
N ARG A 54 -7.78 -5.88 10.51
CA ARG A 54 -7.67 -7.08 11.34
C ARG A 54 -6.22 -7.39 11.68
N VAL A 55 -5.32 -7.33 10.69
CA VAL A 55 -3.89 -7.56 10.91
C VAL A 55 -3.30 -6.51 11.84
N LEU A 56 -3.64 -5.24 11.64
CA LEU A 56 -3.10 -4.15 12.46
C LEU A 56 -3.57 -4.24 13.91
N LEU A 57 -4.84 -4.58 14.12
CA LEU A 57 -5.42 -4.62 15.46
C LEU A 57 -5.10 -5.92 16.24
N ALA A 58 -4.58 -6.92 15.54
CA ALA A 58 -4.24 -8.22 16.18
C ALA A 58 -2.97 -8.17 17.03
N ASP A 59 -2.14 -7.15 16.88
CA ASP A 59 -0.85 -7.02 17.59
C ASP A 59 -0.67 -5.56 18.00
N GLU A 60 -0.27 -5.32 19.22
CA GLU A 60 -0.11 -3.96 19.76
C GLU A 60 1.19 -3.28 19.32
N ARG A 61 2.15 -4.03 18.79
CA ARG A 61 3.40 -3.44 18.32
C ARG A 61 3.14 -2.49 17.16
N PRO A 62 3.82 -1.34 17.12
CA PRO A 62 3.70 -0.42 15.99
C PRO A 62 4.06 -1.13 14.68
N ALA A 63 3.28 -0.89 13.64
CA ALA A 63 3.46 -1.52 12.35
C ALA A 63 4.13 -0.57 11.36
N VAL A 64 5.05 -1.09 10.56
CA VAL A 64 5.55 -0.43 9.36
C VAL A 64 4.87 -1.09 8.18
N ILE A 65 4.06 -0.32 7.46
CA ILE A 65 3.33 -0.81 6.29
C ILE A 65 4.23 -0.72 5.06
N VAL A 66 4.24 -1.80 4.28
CA VAL A 66 4.93 -1.86 2.99
C VAL A 66 3.88 -2.21 1.93
N ALA A 67 3.33 -1.20 1.29
CA ALA A 67 2.20 -1.34 0.38
C ALA A 67 2.61 -1.12 -1.08
N HIS A 68 1.91 -1.80 -1.99
CA HIS A 68 2.09 -1.64 -3.43
C HIS A 68 0.73 -1.47 -4.10
N SER A 69 0.67 -0.54 -5.04
CA SER A 69 -0.47 -0.36 -5.95
C SER A 69 -1.78 -0.09 -5.18
N LEU A 70 -2.80 -0.92 -5.37
CA LEU A 70 -4.08 -0.80 -4.67
C LEU A 70 -3.93 -0.95 -3.16
N GLY A 71 -2.88 -1.65 -2.70
CA GLY A 71 -2.55 -1.73 -1.29
C GLY A 71 -2.28 -0.37 -0.66
N CYS A 72 -1.73 0.57 -1.42
CA CYS A 72 -1.53 1.96 -0.97
C CYS A 72 -2.87 2.65 -0.73
N ILE A 73 -3.82 2.45 -1.62
CA ILE A 73 -5.16 3.04 -1.51
C ILE A 73 -5.93 2.42 -0.34
N THR A 74 -5.82 1.10 -0.19
CA THR A 74 -6.39 0.40 0.97
C THR A 74 -5.87 1.01 2.28
N THR A 75 -4.57 1.27 2.34
CA THR A 75 -3.92 1.90 3.50
C THR A 75 -4.48 3.30 3.76
N ALA A 76 -4.72 4.08 2.71
CA ALA A 76 -5.28 5.43 2.84
C ALA A 76 -6.71 5.44 3.38
N HIS A 77 -7.44 4.33 3.24
CA HIS A 77 -8.81 4.19 3.73
C HIS A 77 -8.91 3.67 5.18
N LEU A 78 -7.79 3.42 5.85
CA LEU A 78 -7.82 2.91 7.23
C LEU A 78 -8.62 3.83 8.15
N GLY A 79 -9.40 3.21 9.04
CA GLY A 79 -10.05 3.93 10.12
C GLY A 79 -9.06 4.37 11.19
N GLU A 80 -9.50 5.27 12.05
CA GLU A 80 -8.65 5.92 13.05
C GLU A 80 -7.96 4.93 14.01
N ALA A 81 -8.70 3.93 14.50
CA ALA A 81 -8.17 2.96 15.46
C ALA A 81 -7.02 2.13 14.85
N ALA A 82 -7.19 1.66 13.61
CA ALA A 82 -6.15 0.89 12.94
C ALA A 82 -4.97 1.77 12.54
N ALA A 83 -5.24 2.98 12.06
CA ALA A 83 -4.19 3.93 11.69
C ALA A 83 -3.31 4.30 12.90
N ALA A 84 -3.86 4.30 14.10
CA ALA A 84 -3.10 4.56 15.33
C ALA A 84 -2.04 3.49 15.61
N ARG A 85 -2.18 2.29 15.03
CA ARG A 85 -1.18 1.21 15.14
C ARG A 85 -0.04 1.34 14.13
N VAL A 86 -0.12 2.27 13.19
CA VAL A 86 0.88 2.44 12.15
C VAL A 86 1.95 3.42 12.60
N HIS A 87 3.20 2.96 12.61
CA HIS A 87 4.37 3.80 12.91
C HIS A 87 4.80 4.58 11.66
N GLY A 88 4.74 3.95 10.51
CA GLY A 88 5.11 4.55 9.24
C GLY A 88 4.71 3.66 8.07
N ALA A 89 4.76 4.21 6.87
CA ALA A 89 4.38 3.47 5.67
C ALA A 89 5.29 3.79 4.49
N LEU A 90 5.65 2.76 3.76
CA LEU A 90 6.26 2.84 2.45
C LEU A 90 5.16 2.51 1.44
N LEU A 91 4.79 3.50 0.63
CA LEU A 91 3.68 3.42 -0.32
C LEU A 91 4.25 3.45 -1.73
N VAL A 92 4.30 2.30 -2.37
CA VAL A 92 5.00 2.13 -3.65
C VAL A 92 4.00 2.00 -4.79
N ALA A 93 4.13 2.85 -5.79
CA ALA A 93 3.33 2.82 -7.03
C ALA A 93 1.82 2.77 -6.77
N PRO A 94 1.24 3.73 -6.04
CA PRO A 94 -0.20 3.72 -5.78
C PRO A 94 -0.98 3.67 -7.09
N ALA A 95 -2.06 2.87 -7.12
CA ALA A 95 -2.96 2.82 -8.27
C ALA A 95 -4.05 3.88 -8.13
N ASP A 96 -4.37 4.54 -9.25
CA ASP A 96 -5.50 5.47 -9.28
C ASP A 96 -6.78 4.68 -9.55
N PRO A 97 -7.70 4.54 -8.57
CA PRO A 97 -8.90 3.71 -8.75
C PRO A 97 -9.88 4.30 -9.76
N GLU A 98 -9.76 5.56 -10.12
CA GLU A 98 -10.62 6.17 -11.13
C GLU A 98 -10.21 5.82 -12.55
N ARG A 99 -9.04 5.22 -12.76
CA ARG A 99 -8.52 4.87 -14.09
C ARG A 99 -8.87 3.44 -14.52
N ARG A 100 -9.44 2.63 -13.64
CA ARG A 100 -9.79 1.24 -13.92
C ARG A 100 -11.14 0.91 -13.31
N ALA A 101 -12.05 0.41 -14.13
CA ALA A 101 -13.39 0.05 -13.66
C ALA A 101 -13.34 -0.98 -12.51
N GLN A 102 -12.41 -1.92 -12.58
CA GLN A 102 -12.24 -2.96 -11.56
C GLN A 102 -11.87 -2.41 -10.19
N LEU A 103 -11.30 -1.20 -10.14
CA LEU A 103 -10.85 -0.58 -8.89
C LEU A 103 -11.77 0.54 -8.42
N ALA A 104 -12.87 0.78 -9.12
CA ALA A 104 -13.75 1.93 -8.89
C ALA A 104 -14.32 1.99 -7.48
N ASP A 105 -14.50 0.85 -6.83
CA ASP A 105 -15.03 0.80 -5.46
C ASP A 105 -14.13 1.51 -4.44
N PHE A 106 -12.85 1.68 -4.76
CA PHE A 106 -11.89 2.34 -3.88
C PHE A 106 -11.90 3.87 -4.04
N ALA A 107 -12.64 4.40 -5.00
CA ALA A 107 -12.84 5.84 -5.17
C ALA A 107 -14.03 6.31 -4.32
N PRO A 108 -14.01 7.53 -3.80
CA PRO A 108 -12.91 8.49 -3.88
C PRO A 108 -11.76 8.15 -2.94
N VAL A 109 -10.54 8.45 -3.37
CA VAL A 109 -9.37 8.32 -2.52
C VAL A 109 -9.39 9.44 -1.47
N PRO A 110 -9.16 9.13 -0.19
CA PRO A 110 -9.09 10.18 0.82
C PRO A 110 -7.91 11.12 0.58
N TYR A 111 -8.16 12.41 0.50
CA TYR A 111 -7.14 13.45 0.37
C TYR A 111 -6.98 14.16 1.71
N ALA A 112 -6.51 13.42 2.71
CA ALA A 112 -6.31 13.93 4.06
C ALA A 112 -4.94 13.48 4.58
N PRO A 113 -4.30 14.28 5.45
CA PRO A 113 -3.00 13.88 6.01
C PRO A 113 -3.08 12.54 6.72
N LEU A 114 -2.11 11.67 6.46
CA LEU A 114 -1.96 10.42 7.22
C LEU A 114 -1.38 10.76 8.60
N PRO A 115 -1.85 10.09 9.67
CA PRO A 115 -1.40 10.42 11.02
C PRO A 115 -0.03 9.82 11.38
N TYR A 116 0.73 9.37 10.39
CA TYR A 116 2.06 8.77 10.55
C TYR A 116 2.94 9.20 9.39
N ARG A 117 4.25 9.02 9.55
CA ARG A 117 5.21 9.32 8.48
C ARG A 117 5.07 8.33 7.34
N SER A 118 5.18 8.82 6.12
CA SER A 118 5.09 7.97 4.94
C SER A 118 6.03 8.46 3.84
N VAL A 119 6.50 7.50 3.06
CA VAL A 119 7.28 7.75 1.84
C VAL A 119 6.48 7.15 0.69
N LEU A 120 6.20 7.97 -0.31
CA LEU A 120 5.49 7.54 -1.51
C LEU A 120 6.49 7.45 -2.67
N VAL A 121 6.65 6.25 -3.22
CA VAL A 121 7.55 6.01 -4.35
C VAL A 121 6.70 5.85 -5.60
N ALA A 122 6.93 6.70 -6.59
CA ALA A 122 6.16 6.68 -7.84
C ALA A 122 7.08 6.73 -9.05
N SER A 123 6.63 6.13 -10.14
CA SER A 123 7.37 6.09 -11.40
C SER A 123 6.79 7.07 -12.41
N SER A 124 7.67 7.68 -13.20
CA SER A 124 7.28 8.65 -14.23
C SER A 124 6.41 8.06 -15.33
N ASN A 125 6.44 6.74 -15.53
CA ASN A 125 5.69 6.06 -16.61
C ASN A 125 4.77 4.95 -16.12
N ASP A 126 4.26 5.05 -14.90
CA ASP A 126 3.34 4.06 -14.35
C ASP A 126 2.00 4.13 -15.09
N PRO A 127 1.54 3.04 -15.73
CA PRO A 127 0.27 3.03 -16.45
C PRO A 127 -0.96 3.05 -15.53
N PHE A 128 -0.79 2.75 -14.23
CA PHE A 128 -1.88 2.73 -13.26
C PHE A 128 -2.10 4.06 -12.57
N CYS A 129 -1.14 4.98 -12.64
CA CYS A 129 -1.25 6.27 -11.97
C CYS A 129 -0.28 7.27 -12.59
N PRO A 130 -0.76 8.35 -13.22
CA PRO A 130 0.14 9.38 -13.71
C PRO A 130 0.95 9.99 -12.56
N ILE A 131 2.19 10.36 -12.83
CA ILE A 131 3.08 10.91 -11.79
C ILE A 131 2.48 12.16 -11.12
N ARG A 132 1.73 12.97 -11.84
CA ARG A 132 1.06 14.14 -11.26
C ARG A 132 0.00 13.74 -10.23
N ARG A 133 -0.71 12.61 -10.44
CA ARG A 133 -1.70 12.11 -9.50
C ARG A 133 -1.01 11.55 -8.26
N ALA A 134 0.07 10.81 -8.43
CA ALA A 134 0.87 10.32 -7.32
C ALA A 134 1.41 11.48 -6.49
N GLY A 135 1.84 12.56 -7.14
CA GLY A 135 2.27 13.79 -6.47
C GLY A 135 1.15 14.45 -5.67
N ALA A 136 -0.08 14.43 -6.20
CA ALA A 136 -1.25 14.93 -5.49
C ALA A 136 -1.56 14.10 -4.24
N TYR A 137 -1.46 12.78 -4.34
CA TYR A 137 -1.59 11.90 -3.18
C TYR A 137 -0.52 12.23 -2.12
N ALA A 138 0.73 12.35 -2.54
CA ALA A 138 1.83 12.64 -1.63
C ALA A 138 1.59 13.95 -0.87
N ARG A 139 1.15 14.98 -1.55
CA ARG A 139 0.84 16.29 -0.92
C ARG A 139 -0.30 16.15 0.08
N ALA A 140 -1.38 15.50 -0.31
CA ALA A 140 -2.55 15.33 0.54
C ALA A 140 -2.25 14.50 1.77
N TRP A 141 -1.49 13.42 1.62
CA TRP A 141 -1.16 12.49 2.70
C TRP A 141 0.00 12.96 3.58
N GLY A 142 0.72 13.99 3.15
CA GLY A 142 1.93 14.45 3.86
C GLY A 142 3.11 13.52 3.65
N SER A 143 3.12 12.76 2.56
CA SER A 143 4.19 11.82 2.25
C SER A 143 5.40 12.53 1.65
N GLU A 144 6.59 12.01 1.95
CA GLU A 144 7.79 12.33 1.19
C GLU A 144 7.70 11.62 -0.16
N LEU A 145 7.87 12.37 -1.25
CA LEU A 145 7.78 11.79 -2.59
C LEU A 145 9.16 11.40 -3.12
N VAL A 146 9.30 10.14 -3.51
CA VAL A 146 10.47 9.63 -4.21
C VAL A 146 10.04 9.29 -5.65
N ARG A 147 10.61 9.99 -6.62
CA ARG A 147 10.26 9.80 -8.02
C ARG A 147 11.31 8.96 -8.72
N LEU A 148 10.87 7.87 -9.35
CA LEU A 148 11.72 7.01 -10.19
C LEU A 148 11.44 7.31 -11.66
N GLN A 149 12.48 7.24 -12.50
CA GLN A 149 12.34 7.41 -13.93
C GLN A 149 12.11 6.07 -14.61
N ASN A 150 11.02 5.99 -15.37
CA ASN A 150 10.72 4.85 -16.24
C ASN A 150 10.77 3.49 -15.52
N ALA A 151 10.31 3.44 -14.26
CA ALA A 151 10.26 2.21 -13.48
C ALA A 151 8.94 1.44 -13.63
N GLY A 152 8.07 1.89 -14.53
CA GLY A 152 6.77 1.26 -14.76
C GLY A 152 5.91 1.25 -13.51
N HIS A 153 5.22 0.14 -13.26
CA HIS A 153 4.38 -0.03 -12.06
C HIS A 153 5.16 -0.60 -10.87
N ILE A 154 6.46 -0.65 -10.97
CA ILE A 154 7.37 -1.16 -9.91
C ILE A 154 6.93 -2.56 -9.48
N ASN A 155 6.81 -3.45 -10.46
CA ASN A 155 6.40 -4.83 -10.30
C ASN A 155 7.36 -5.77 -11.04
N ILE A 156 6.99 -7.05 -11.20
CA ILE A 156 7.85 -8.03 -11.89
C ILE A 156 8.18 -7.57 -13.31
N GLU A 157 7.19 -7.05 -14.03
CA GLU A 157 7.32 -6.66 -15.43
C GLU A 157 8.27 -5.49 -15.64
N SER A 158 8.42 -4.64 -14.64
CA SER A 158 9.33 -3.49 -14.74
C SER A 158 10.77 -3.80 -14.32
N GLY A 159 11.01 -5.00 -13.88
CA GLY A 159 12.34 -5.43 -13.43
C GLY A 159 12.64 -5.01 -12.03
#